data_08f3fa64fecec577db09d5e29a75c644
#
_entry.id   08f3fa64fecec577db09d5e29a75c644
#
_cell.length_a   1.000
_cell.length_b   1.000
_cell.length_c   1.000
_cell.angle_alpha   90.00
_cell.angle_beta   90.00
_cell.angle_gamma   90.00
#
_symmetry.space_group_name_H-M   'P 1'
#
loop_
_entity.id
_entity.type
_entity.pdbx_description
1 polymer ?
#
loop_
_entity_poly.entity_id
_entity_poly.type
_entity_poly.pdbx_seq_one_letter_code
_entity_poly.pdbx_strand_id
1 'polypeptide(L)'
;MIINDSFLRHKTILLAWAITLFTSSSFAQNVKVCGQTKLNKWGVAPGNYSGISHVRDNLYAIVDDKDVVDGFKFLELDIDRENGKVLSASLSEPEGMKERRANGESTKRDCEGVTYFPEANTMFVSGEEEQRILEYTIEGKLTGRELAIPSIMQRKKITANLGFEALTYNDKQKRFWTTTESTLPADGKQSSPHNPFIHNRLRFVGFDNTLKPVESYVYQMDLLKATSKTATSLYGVPSLLALDDGRIIVMEREGCFPKKQYGSWVRIKLYIVNPRLSKSVSLDTPMARVGDDAVMKKELICEFVTRLRLGSMNLSNYEGMCLGPKLNDGRQTLILIADSQNGMGNWMYHIKDHIRIVILPSEIQ
;
A
#
# COMPACT_ATOMS: atom_id res chain seq x y z
N MET A 1 -9.30 51.51 72.31
CA MET A 1 -8.82 52.30 71.16
C MET A 1 -7.52 51.65 70.72
N ILE A 2 -7.63 50.55 69.94
CA ILE A 2 -6.51 49.76 69.46
C ILE A 2 -6.85 49.39 68.02
N ILE A 3 -6.09 49.90 67.11
CA ILE A 3 -6.18 49.66 65.69
C ILE A 3 -5.39 48.36 65.43
N ASN A 4 -5.99 47.46 64.77
CA ASN A 4 -5.34 46.21 64.42
C ASN A 4 -5.20 46.12 62.89
N ASP A 5 -3.96 46.32 62.43
CA ASP A 5 -3.54 46.17 61.04
C ASP A 5 -3.38 44.70 60.72
N SER A 6 -4.19 44.19 59.88
CA SER A 6 -4.01 42.87 59.29
C SER A 6 -3.46 42.96 57.88
N PHE A 7 -2.16 42.71 57.78
CA PHE A 7 -1.41 42.58 56.55
C PHE A 7 -1.91 41.38 55.70
N LEU A 8 -2.60 41.68 54.63
CA LEU A 8 -2.89 40.67 53.59
C LEU A 8 -1.61 40.40 52.77
N ARG A 9 -1.00 39.26 53.02
CA ARG A 9 0.05 38.73 52.14
C ARG A 9 -0.62 38.03 50.92
N HIS A 10 -0.61 38.68 49.80
CA HIS A 10 -0.93 38.04 48.51
C HIS A 10 0.26 37.16 48.11
N LYS A 11 0.09 35.85 48.22
CA LYS A 11 0.98 34.87 47.59
C LYS A 11 0.59 34.79 46.11
N THR A 12 1.36 35.44 45.26
CA THR A 12 1.31 35.26 43.80
C THR A 12 1.90 33.89 43.48
N ILE A 13 1.03 32.95 43.21
CA ILE A 13 1.46 31.65 42.67
C ILE A 13 1.69 31.84 41.18
N LEU A 14 2.96 31.95 40.79
CA LEU A 14 3.41 31.87 39.41
C LEU A 14 3.22 30.39 38.96
N LEU A 15 2.14 30.10 38.25
CA LEU A 15 1.93 28.86 37.54
C LEU A 15 2.80 28.88 36.28
N ALA A 16 4.01 28.34 36.37
CA ALA A 16 4.84 28.12 35.22
C ALA A 16 4.20 27.02 34.36
N TRP A 17 3.50 27.38 33.30
CA TRP A 17 3.09 26.47 32.22
C TRP A 17 4.35 26.07 31.46
N ALA A 18 4.91 24.91 31.77
CA ALA A 18 5.85 24.27 30.91
C ALA A 18 5.09 23.84 29.65
N ILE A 19 5.09 24.66 28.62
CA ILE A 19 4.68 24.26 27.27
C ILE A 19 5.75 23.29 26.78
N THR A 20 5.54 22.01 27.00
CA THR A 20 6.28 20.96 26.31
C THR A 20 5.83 21.02 24.86
N LEU A 21 6.56 21.75 24.05
CA LEU A 21 6.49 21.66 22.60
C LEU A 21 6.88 20.22 22.23
N PHE A 22 5.89 19.34 22.12
CA PHE A 22 6.04 18.15 21.35
C PHE A 22 6.24 18.61 19.91
N THR A 23 7.48 18.74 19.49
CA THR A 23 7.82 18.76 18.07
C THR A 23 7.50 17.35 17.54
N SER A 24 6.25 17.11 17.17
CA SER A 24 5.94 16.05 16.24
C SER A 24 6.73 16.40 14.97
N SER A 25 7.81 15.70 14.71
CA SER A 25 8.49 15.75 13.41
C SER A 25 7.48 15.25 12.39
N SER A 26 6.73 16.17 11.81
CA SER A 26 5.80 15.84 10.75
C SER A 26 6.64 15.59 9.50
N PHE A 27 6.85 14.34 9.11
CA PHE A 27 7.47 13.97 7.84
C PHE A 27 6.86 14.72 6.66
N ALA A 28 5.60 15.10 6.75
CA ALA A 28 4.85 15.82 5.74
C ALA A 28 5.49 17.12 5.22
N GLN A 29 6.39 17.75 5.98
CA GLN A 29 7.01 19.02 5.57
C GLN A 29 8.09 18.87 4.49
N ASN A 30 8.71 17.70 4.36
CA ASN A 30 9.83 17.46 3.44
C ASN A 30 9.53 16.43 2.34
N VAL A 31 8.29 15.96 2.23
CA VAL A 31 7.87 15.01 1.19
C VAL A 31 7.49 15.76 -0.09
N LYS A 32 8.01 15.31 -1.24
CA LYS A 32 7.59 15.83 -2.54
C LYS A 32 6.83 14.78 -3.31
N VAL A 33 5.54 14.99 -3.51
CA VAL A 33 4.70 14.19 -4.41
C VAL A 33 4.83 14.75 -5.81
N CYS A 34 5.50 14.03 -6.72
CA CYS A 34 5.73 14.46 -8.09
C CYS A 34 4.46 14.37 -8.94
N GLY A 35 4.50 14.94 -10.14
CA GLY A 35 3.42 14.83 -11.11
C GLY A 35 3.23 13.40 -11.62
N GLN A 36 2.04 13.10 -12.12
CA GLN A 36 1.74 11.82 -12.76
C GLN A 36 2.38 11.72 -14.12
N THR A 37 2.92 10.56 -14.44
CA THR A 37 3.46 10.25 -15.76
C THR A 37 2.70 9.08 -16.37
N LYS A 38 2.16 9.26 -17.57
CA LYS A 38 1.38 8.24 -18.28
C LYS A 38 2.31 7.20 -18.90
N LEU A 39 2.08 5.92 -18.65
CA LEU A 39 2.88 4.82 -19.22
C LEU A 39 2.70 4.68 -20.74
N ASN A 40 1.52 4.97 -21.27
CA ASN A 40 1.25 4.88 -22.70
C ASN A 40 2.06 5.89 -23.55
N LYS A 41 2.71 6.87 -22.91
CA LYS A 41 3.67 7.78 -23.59
C LYS A 41 4.81 7.02 -24.25
N TRP A 42 5.17 5.84 -23.75
CA TRP A 42 6.24 4.99 -24.26
C TRP A 42 5.73 3.69 -24.90
N GLY A 43 4.43 3.62 -25.23
CA GLY A 43 3.85 2.44 -25.88
C GLY A 43 3.52 1.31 -24.93
N VAL A 44 3.61 1.51 -23.61
CA VAL A 44 3.12 0.54 -22.64
C VAL A 44 1.60 0.45 -22.79
N ALA A 45 1.10 -0.76 -23.04
CA ALA A 45 -0.33 -1.01 -23.22
C ALA A 45 -1.10 -0.71 -21.94
N PRO A 46 -2.38 -0.29 -22.03
CA PRO A 46 -3.24 -0.24 -20.85
C PRO A 46 -3.36 -1.62 -20.21
N GLY A 47 -3.37 -1.64 -18.87
CA GLY A 47 -3.48 -2.86 -18.07
C GLY A 47 -4.28 -2.62 -16.80
N ASN A 48 -4.27 -3.63 -15.95
CA ASN A 48 -4.80 -3.55 -14.58
C ASN A 48 -3.61 -3.76 -13.62
N TYR A 49 -2.69 -2.78 -13.59
CA TYR A 49 -1.42 -2.91 -12.88
C TYR A 49 -1.60 -2.66 -11.38
N SER A 50 -1.66 -3.75 -10.61
CA SER A 50 -1.97 -3.72 -9.17
C SER A 50 -0.72 -3.70 -8.29
N GLY A 51 0.31 -4.50 -8.58
CA GLY A 51 1.52 -4.61 -7.76
C GLY A 51 2.79 -4.22 -8.51
N ILE A 52 3.79 -3.74 -7.77
CA ILE A 52 5.13 -3.44 -8.30
C ILE A 52 6.21 -3.78 -7.27
N SER A 53 7.33 -4.36 -7.71
CA SER A 53 8.49 -4.66 -6.89
C SER A 53 9.79 -4.32 -7.63
N HIS A 54 10.75 -3.73 -6.92
CA HIS A 54 12.10 -3.54 -7.45
C HIS A 54 12.83 -4.88 -7.56
N VAL A 55 13.48 -5.17 -8.67
CA VAL A 55 14.26 -6.39 -8.90
C VAL A 55 15.77 -6.07 -8.87
N ARG A 56 16.22 -5.21 -9.76
CA ARG A 56 17.61 -4.73 -9.83
C ARG A 56 17.70 -3.50 -10.74
N ASP A 57 18.66 -2.64 -10.56
CA ASP A 57 18.92 -1.46 -11.39
C ASP A 57 17.61 -0.68 -11.67
N ASN A 58 17.23 -0.55 -12.94
CA ASN A 58 15.94 0.02 -13.40
C ASN A 58 14.88 -1.03 -13.74
N LEU A 59 15.09 -2.29 -13.38
CA LEU A 59 14.16 -3.36 -13.62
C LEU A 59 13.22 -3.57 -12.43
N TYR A 60 11.93 -3.54 -12.71
CA TYR A 60 10.84 -3.78 -11.77
C TYR A 60 10.00 -4.94 -12.27
N ALA A 61 9.36 -5.66 -11.36
CA ALA A 61 8.30 -6.60 -11.68
C ALA A 61 6.96 -5.98 -11.37
N ILE A 62 5.98 -6.17 -12.24
CA ILE A 62 4.58 -5.74 -12.03
C ILE A 62 3.63 -6.91 -12.26
N VAL A 63 2.48 -6.87 -11.63
CA VAL A 63 1.37 -7.78 -11.90
C VAL A 63 0.23 -7.05 -12.59
N ASP A 64 -0.54 -7.82 -13.35
CA ASP A 64 -1.75 -7.39 -14.06
C ASP A 64 -2.87 -8.32 -13.61
N ASP A 65 -3.81 -7.82 -12.82
CA ASP A 65 -4.84 -8.62 -12.12
C ASP A 65 -5.78 -9.35 -13.08
N LYS A 66 -5.96 -8.83 -14.28
CA LYS A 66 -6.83 -9.45 -15.31
C LYS A 66 -6.07 -10.17 -16.42
N ASP A 67 -4.76 -10.40 -16.27
CA ASP A 67 -4.02 -11.21 -17.22
C ASP A 67 -4.55 -12.66 -17.20
N VAL A 68 -4.66 -13.25 -18.37
CA VAL A 68 -5.14 -14.64 -18.52
C VAL A 68 -4.12 -15.68 -18.05
N VAL A 69 -2.83 -15.32 -18.05
CA VAL A 69 -1.75 -16.13 -17.52
C VAL A 69 -1.22 -15.45 -16.26
N ASP A 70 -1.36 -16.15 -15.12
CA ASP A 70 -0.86 -15.66 -13.84
C ASP A 70 0.67 -15.51 -13.80
N GLY A 71 1.15 -14.60 -12.97
CA GLY A 71 2.57 -14.34 -12.79
C GLY A 71 2.87 -12.84 -12.77
N PHE A 72 3.93 -12.42 -13.44
CA PHE A 72 4.37 -11.04 -13.45
C PHE A 72 4.98 -10.66 -14.80
N LYS A 73 5.06 -9.36 -15.06
CA LYS A 73 5.76 -8.77 -16.20
C LYS A 73 6.93 -7.94 -15.70
N PHE A 74 7.92 -7.69 -16.55
CA PHE A 74 9.00 -6.77 -16.25
C PHE A 74 8.69 -5.38 -16.79
N LEU A 75 8.89 -4.37 -15.95
CA LEU A 75 8.81 -2.97 -16.29
C LEU A 75 10.21 -2.36 -16.10
N GLU A 76 10.84 -1.92 -17.18
CA GLU A 76 12.04 -1.09 -17.10
C GLU A 76 11.61 0.37 -16.96
N LEU A 77 12.14 1.07 -15.94
CA LEU A 77 11.89 2.48 -15.70
C LEU A 77 13.21 3.23 -15.59
N ASP A 78 13.42 4.21 -16.45
CA ASP A 78 14.50 5.16 -16.26
C ASP A 78 13.98 6.40 -15.53
N ILE A 79 14.61 6.71 -14.39
CA ILE A 79 14.20 7.80 -13.50
C ILE A 79 15.39 8.74 -13.29
N ASP A 80 15.20 10.00 -13.62
CA ASP A 80 16.16 11.06 -13.39
C ASP A 80 16.47 11.20 -11.88
N ARG A 81 17.73 10.98 -11.53
CA ARG A 81 18.19 11.02 -10.13
C ARG A 81 18.35 12.44 -9.57
N GLU A 82 18.18 13.48 -10.36
CA GLU A 82 18.20 14.87 -9.84
C GLU A 82 16.83 15.27 -9.29
N ASN A 83 15.74 14.83 -9.95
CA ASN A 83 14.41 15.39 -9.67
C ASN A 83 13.29 14.35 -9.56
N GLY A 84 13.56 13.05 -9.79
CA GLY A 84 12.60 11.95 -9.74
C GLY A 84 11.66 11.89 -10.96
N LYS A 85 12.00 12.53 -12.09
CA LYS A 85 11.18 12.45 -13.29
C LYS A 85 11.38 11.14 -14.01
N VAL A 86 10.28 10.48 -14.43
CA VAL A 86 10.34 9.29 -15.27
C VAL A 86 10.74 9.72 -16.69
N LEU A 87 11.84 9.18 -17.20
CA LEU A 87 12.42 9.48 -18.51
C LEU A 87 11.94 8.51 -19.57
N SER A 88 11.87 7.22 -19.27
CA SER A 88 11.38 6.18 -20.16
C SER A 88 10.73 5.03 -19.38
N ALA A 89 9.91 4.25 -20.08
CA ALA A 89 9.33 3.00 -19.60
C ALA A 89 9.21 1.99 -20.73
N SER A 90 9.51 0.73 -20.48
CA SER A 90 9.23 -0.38 -21.38
C SER A 90 8.72 -1.60 -20.63
N LEU A 91 7.84 -2.36 -21.26
CA LEU A 91 7.22 -3.56 -20.68
C LEU A 91 7.67 -4.80 -21.46
N SER A 92 8.03 -5.84 -20.74
CA SER A 92 8.37 -7.14 -21.30
C SER A 92 7.78 -8.28 -20.48
N GLU A 93 7.58 -9.42 -21.09
CA GLU A 93 7.07 -10.61 -20.45
C GLU A 93 8.19 -11.64 -20.26
N PRO A 94 8.30 -12.28 -19.07
CA PRO A 94 9.23 -13.38 -18.84
C PRO A 94 9.01 -14.54 -19.82
N GLU A 95 10.07 -15.23 -20.22
CA GLU A 95 10.02 -16.26 -21.25
C GLU A 95 9.09 -17.41 -20.89
N GLY A 96 9.10 -17.86 -19.63
CA GLY A 96 8.20 -18.92 -19.16
C GLY A 96 6.73 -18.52 -19.19
N MET A 97 6.41 -17.23 -18.98
CA MET A 97 5.03 -16.76 -19.17
C MET A 97 4.62 -16.79 -20.64
N LYS A 98 5.51 -16.39 -21.56
CA LYS A 98 5.25 -16.50 -23.01
C LYS A 98 5.00 -17.94 -23.43
N GLU A 99 5.83 -18.89 -22.95
CA GLU A 99 5.66 -20.32 -23.19
C GLU A 99 4.28 -20.81 -22.69
N ARG A 100 3.90 -20.47 -21.46
CA ARG A 100 2.61 -20.83 -20.88
C ARG A 100 1.44 -20.28 -21.68
N ARG A 101 1.53 -19.01 -22.10
CA ARG A 101 0.54 -18.37 -22.96
C ARG A 101 0.45 -19.04 -24.34
N ALA A 102 1.59 -19.37 -24.97
CA ALA A 102 1.63 -20.09 -26.23
C ALA A 102 1.03 -21.49 -26.13
N ASN A 103 1.15 -22.15 -24.98
CA ASN A 103 0.54 -23.45 -24.70
C ASN A 103 -0.96 -23.34 -24.34
N GLY A 104 -1.54 -22.15 -24.37
CA GLY A 104 -2.96 -21.93 -24.09
C GLY A 104 -3.32 -22.02 -22.60
N GLU A 105 -2.36 -21.88 -21.70
CA GLU A 105 -2.68 -21.80 -20.27
C GLU A 105 -3.54 -20.58 -19.98
N SER A 106 -4.55 -20.79 -19.17
CA SER A 106 -5.42 -19.74 -18.64
C SER A 106 -5.68 -20.00 -17.17
N THR A 107 -5.27 -19.06 -16.36
CA THR A 107 -5.47 -19.08 -14.91
C THR A 107 -6.24 -17.83 -14.52
N LYS A 108 -7.07 -17.93 -13.49
CA LYS A 108 -7.85 -16.80 -12.98
C LYS A 108 -7.45 -16.56 -11.54
N ARG A 109 -6.17 -16.21 -11.31
CA ARG A 109 -5.68 -16.00 -9.97
C ARG A 109 -6.00 -14.62 -9.42
N ASP A 110 -6.26 -13.65 -10.30
CA ASP A 110 -6.41 -12.25 -9.90
C ASP A 110 -5.15 -11.81 -9.15
N CYS A 111 -4.03 -11.61 -9.89
CA CYS A 111 -2.71 -11.36 -9.31
C CYS A 111 -2.61 -9.90 -8.87
N GLU A 112 -2.41 -9.65 -7.57
CA GLU A 112 -2.47 -8.31 -7.00
C GLU A 112 -1.11 -7.83 -6.49
N GLY A 113 -0.47 -8.55 -5.60
CA GLY A 113 0.83 -8.17 -5.04
C GLY A 113 1.98 -8.96 -5.64
N VAL A 114 3.14 -8.32 -5.75
CA VAL A 114 4.38 -8.96 -6.19
C VAL A 114 5.56 -8.52 -5.36
N THR A 115 6.48 -9.44 -5.04
CA THR A 115 7.73 -9.09 -4.39
C THR A 115 8.88 -9.97 -4.88
N TYR A 116 10.04 -9.35 -5.06
CA TYR A 116 11.28 -10.05 -5.41
C TYR A 116 11.90 -10.70 -4.17
N PHE A 117 12.36 -11.94 -4.31
CA PHE A 117 13.06 -12.69 -3.27
C PHE A 117 14.49 -12.96 -3.72
N PRO A 118 15.47 -12.12 -3.31
CA PRO A 118 16.83 -12.15 -3.83
C PRO A 118 17.60 -13.43 -3.45
N GLU A 119 17.30 -14.06 -2.31
CA GLU A 119 18.02 -15.28 -1.87
C GLU A 119 17.89 -16.43 -2.86
N ALA A 120 16.75 -16.57 -3.52
CA ALA A 120 16.51 -17.62 -4.52
C ALA A 120 16.45 -17.06 -5.95
N ASN A 121 16.56 -15.74 -6.14
CA ASN A 121 16.33 -15.07 -7.42
C ASN A 121 14.95 -15.41 -8.00
N THR A 122 13.91 -15.31 -7.17
CA THR A 122 12.53 -15.66 -7.50
C THR A 122 11.57 -14.52 -7.19
N MET A 123 10.33 -14.68 -7.61
CA MET A 123 9.25 -13.74 -7.37
C MET A 123 8.14 -14.43 -6.59
N PHE A 124 7.58 -13.75 -5.59
CA PHE A 124 6.33 -14.17 -4.96
C PHE A 124 5.20 -13.29 -5.46
N VAL A 125 4.07 -13.92 -5.80
CA VAL A 125 2.88 -13.24 -6.33
C VAL A 125 1.65 -13.68 -5.55
N SER A 126 0.91 -12.70 -5.01
CA SER A 126 -0.38 -12.97 -4.36
C SER A 126 -1.48 -13.12 -5.41
N GLY A 127 -2.39 -14.05 -5.17
CA GLY A 127 -3.60 -14.24 -5.96
C GLY A 127 -4.83 -14.05 -5.09
N GLU A 128 -5.70 -13.13 -5.48
CA GLU A 128 -6.89 -12.79 -4.70
C GLU A 128 -7.97 -13.87 -4.82
N GLU A 129 -8.10 -14.51 -5.98
CA GLU A 129 -9.16 -15.50 -6.21
C GLU A 129 -8.99 -16.76 -5.35
N GLU A 130 -7.79 -17.31 -5.23
CA GLU A 130 -7.53 -18.49 -4.40
C GLU A 130 -6.95 -18.20 -3.04
N GLN A 131 -6.56 -16.94 -2.75
CA GLN A 131 -5.94 -16.50 -1.49
C GLN A 131 -4.65 -17.26 -1.17
N ARG A 132 -3.76 -17.33 -2.17
CA ARG A 132 -2.44 -17.96 -2.08
C ARG A 132 -1.37 -17.00 -2.56
N ILE A 133 -0.18 -17.17 -2.03
CA ILE A 133 1.01 -16.40 -2.42
C ILE A 133 2.03 -17.41 -2.93
N LEU A 134 2.16 -17.50 -4.27
CA LEU A 134 2.96 -18.52 -4.94
C LEU A 134 4.31 -17.96 -5.38
N GLU A 135 5.33 -18.85 -5.39
CA GLU A 135 6.66 -18.51 -5.88
C GLU A 135 6.83 -18.91 -7.35
N TYR A 136 7.45 -17.99 -8.09
CA TYR A 136 7.81 -18.17 -9.51
C TYR A 136 9.32 -17.98 -9.67
N THR A 137 9.91 -18.74 -10.60
CA THR A 137 11.27 -18.40 -11.04
C THR A 137 11.29 -17.04 -11.72
N ILE A 138 12.47 -16.44 -11.88
CA ILE A 138 12.59 -15.15 -12.56
C ILE A 138 12.14 -15.23 -14.05
N GLU A 139 12.14 -16.42 -14.64
CA GLU A 139 11.60 -16.68 -15.97
C GLU A 139 10.07 -16.81 -15.98
N GLY A 140 9.38 -16.75 -14.83
CA GLY A 140 7.92 -16.79 -14.73
C GLY A 140 7.32 -18.20 -14.69
N LYS A 141 8.09 -19.23 -14.25
CA LYS A 141 7.61 -20.61 -14.05
C LYS A 141 7.34 -20.85 -12.56
N LEU A 142 6.26 -21.56 -12.22
CA LEU A 142 5.95 -21.95 -10.84
C LEU A 142 7.05 -22.84 -10.28
N THR A 143 7.50 -22.56 -9.05
CA THR A 143 8.47 -23.39 -8.32
C THR A 143 7.81 -24.49 -7.50
N GLY A 144 6.51 -24.38 -7.24
CA GLY A 144 5.78 -25.25 -6.32
C GLY A 144 5.87 -24.84 -4.86
N ARG A 145 6.58 -23.75 -4.53
CA ARG A 145 6.65 -23.18 -3.18
C ARG A 145 5.63 -22.06 -3.00
N GLU A 146 5.18 -21.86 -1.76
CA GLU A 146 4.21 -20.83 -1.40
C GLU A 146 4.35 -20.42 0.06
N LEU A 147 3.85 -19.24 0.42
CA LEU A 147 3.71 -18.84 1.81
C LEU A 147 2.62 -19.67 2.49
N ALA A 148 2.91 -20.15 3.70
CA ALA A 148 1.95 -20.93 4.51
C ALA A 148 0.85 -20.02 5.10
N ILE A 149 -0.19 -19.75 4.32
CA ILE A 149 -1.26 -18.82 4.70
C ILE A 149 -2.01 -19.30 5.94
N PRO A 150 -2.11 -18.47 7.01
CA PRO A 150 -2.85 -18.79 8.22
C PRO A 150 -4.31 -19.15 7.96
N SER A 151 -4.84 -20.11 8.74
CA SER A 151 -6.18 -20.64 8.53
C SER A 151 -7.29 -19.57 8.55
N ILE A 152 -7.11 -18.48 9.31
CA ILE A 152 -8.05 -17.35 9.39
C ILE A 152 -8.09 -16.53 8.10
N MET A 153 -7.04 -16.58 7.28
CA MET A 153 -6.88 -15.81 6.03
C MET A 153 -7.06 -16.67 4.77
N GLN A 154 -7.56 -17.90 4.90
CA GLN A 154 -7.83 -18.76 3.75
C GLN A 154 -9.10 -18.33 3.00
N ARG A 155 -9.20 -18.66 1.71
CA ARG A 155 -10.27 -18.26 0.77
C ARG A 155 -11.69 -18.28 1.34
N LYS A 156 -12.05 -19.32 2.08
CA LYS A 156 -13.40 -19.46 2.67
C LYS A 156 -13.72 -18.48 3.80
N LYS A 157 -12.74 -17.74 4.28
CA LYS A 157 -12.83 -16.84 5.44
C LYS A 157 -12.62 -15.37 5.11
N ILE A 158 -12.44 -15.06 3.83
CA ILE A 158 -12.22 -13.71 3.32
C ILE A 158 -13.43 -13.26 2.51
N THR A 159 -13.72 -11.96 2.55
CA THR A 159 -14.70 -11.36 1.65
C THR A 159 -14.15 -11.37 0.22
N ALA A 160 -14.94 -11.76 -0.76
CA ALA A 160 -14.53 -11.73 -2.17
C ALA A 160 -14.11 -10.31 -2.58
N ASN A 161 -13.07 -10.20 -3.39
CA ASN A 161 -12.44 -8.94 -3.83
C ASN A 161 -11.97 -8.02 -2.69
N LEU A 162 -11.58 -8.59 -1.55
CA LEU A 162 -10.99 -7.87 -0.42
C LEU A 162 -9.90 -8.74 0.24
N GLY A 163 -9.18 -9.48 -0.58
CA GLY A 163 -8.19 -10.48 -0.18
C GLY A 163 -6.76 -9.96 -0.08
N PHE A 164 -5.81 -10.78 -0.55
CA PHE A 164 -4.40 -10.43 -0.54
C PHE A 164 -4.07 -9.51 -1.71
N GLU A 165 -3.98 -8.22 -1.46
CA GLU A 165 -3.42 -7.24 -2.41
C GLU A 165 -1.96 -6.91 -2.06
N ALA A 166 -1.71 -6.55 -0.82
CA ALA A 166 -0.40 -6.09 -0.38
C ALA A 166 0.58 -7.24 -0.12
N LEU A 167 1.76 -7.18 -0.74
CA LEU A 167 2.86 -8.13 -0.52
C LEU A 167 4.21 -7.40 -0.63
N THR A 168 5.09 -7.61 0.34
CA THR A 168 6.46 -7.07 0.30
C THR A 168 7.43 -8.00 1.00
N TYR A 169 8.68 -8.03 0.54
CA TYR A 169 9.79 -8.70 1.20
C TYR A 169 10.92 -7.69 1.47
N ASN A 170 11.52 -7.82 2.62
CA ASN A 170 12.74 -7.07 2.95
C ASN A 170 13.88 -8.03 3.23
N ASP A 171 14.95 -7.92 2.45
CA ASP A 171 16.10 -8.82 2.52
C ASP A 171 16.90 -8.66 3.81
N LYS A 172 17.05 -7.45 4.36
CA LYS A 172 17.77 -7.22 5.62
C LYS A 172 17.03 -7.77 6.83
N GLN A 173 15.69 -7.68 6.80
CA GLN A 173 14.84 -8.20 7.87
C GLN A 173 14.54 -9.69 7.70
N LYS A 174 14.80 -10.27 6.51
CA LYS A 174 14.44 -11.64 6.15
C LYS A 174 12.96 -11.91 6.44
N ARG A 175 12.10 -11.01 5.96
CA ARG A 175 10.66 -11.01 6.24
C ARG A 175 9.82 -10.71 5.01
N PHE A 176 8.85 -11.57 4.76
CA PHE A 176 7.69 -11.22 3.93
C PHE A 176 6.62 -10.61 4.82
N TRP A 177 5.91 -9.64 4.29
CA TRP A 177 4.74 -9.04 4.93
C TRP A 177 3.58 -9.02 3.96
N THR A 178 2.39 -9.38 4.48
CA THR A 178 1.14 -9.28 3.75
C THR A 178 0.00 -8.89 4.69
N THR A 179 -1.09 -8.42 4.10
CA THR A 179 -2.38 -8.16 4.74
C THR A 179 -3.49 -8.37 3.74
N THR A 180 -4.72 -8.49 4.22
CA THR A 180 -5.91 -8.38 3.37
C THR A 180 -6.22 -6.92 3.09
N GLU A 181 -6.88 -6.61 1.97
CA GLU A 181 -7.28 -5.23 1.64
C GLU A 181 -8.19 -4.64 2.72
N SER A 182 -9.08 -5.44 3.30
CA SER A 182 -10.04 -4.99 4.30
C SER A 182 -10.13 -5.97 5.48
N THR A 183 -10.93 -5.59 6.50
CA THR A 183 -11.19 -6.39 7.70
C THR A 183 -11.75 -7.77 7.35
N LEU A 184 -11.19 -8.82 7.96
CA LEU A 184 -11.72 -10.18 7.81
C LEU A 184 -13.14 -10.29 8.40
N PRO A 185 -14.06 -11.07 7.83
CA PRO A 185 -15.40 -11.30 8.39
C PRO A 185 -15.37 -11.79 9.85
N ALA A 186 -14.37 -12.60 10.21
CA ALA A 186 -14.18 -13.07 11.57
C ALA A 186 -13.71 -11.97 12.54
N ASP A 187 -13.15 -10.89 12.05
CA ASP A 187 -12.62 -9.78 12.84
C ASP A 187 -13.63 -8.64 13.02
N GLY A 188 -14.74 -8.65 12.30
CA GLY A 188 -15.80 -7.69 12.49
C GLY A 188 -16.44 -7.17 11.21
N LYS A 189 -17.24 -6.10 11.37
CA LYS A 189 -17.86 -5.43 10.24
C LYS A 189 -16.87 -4.52 9.54
N GLN A 190 -16.93 -4.51 8.21
CA GLN A 190 -16.15 -3.60 7.39
C GLN A 190 -16.76 -2.20 7.36
N SER A 191 -15.91 -1.19 7.29
CA SER A 191 -16.31 0.19 7.02
C SER A 191 -16.92 0.29 5.62
N SER A 192 -17.95 1.09 5.49
CA SER A 192 -18.63 1.36 4.21
C SER A 192 -19.34 2.71 4.28
N PRO A 193 -19.82 3.29 3.16
CA PRO A 193 -20.64 4.50 3.20
C PRO A 193 -21.93 4.37 4.03
N HIS A 194 -22.39 3.13 4.31
CA HIS A 194 -23.51 2.87 5.21
C HIS A 194 -23.09 2.78 6.69
N ASN A 195 -21.80 2.47 6.96
CA ASN A 195 -21.22 2.34 8.29
C ASN A 195 -19.85 3.05 8.34
N PRO A 196 -19.78 4.38 8.13
CA PRO A 196 -18.51 5.10 7.97
C PRO A 196 -17.73 5.30 9.28
N PHE A 197 -18.37 5.02 10.43
CA PHE A 197 -17.78 5.19 11.76
C PHE A 197 -17.11 3.90 12.30
N ILE A 198 -17.03 2.86 11.47
CA ILE A 198 -16.33 1.62 11.81
C ILE A 198 -14.90 1.72 11.30
N HIS A 199 -13.92 1.45 12.16
CA HIS A 199 -12.53 1.30 11.75
C HIS A 199 -12.31 -0.10 11.17
N ASN A 200 -11.73 -0.17 9.99
CA ASN A 200 -11.16 -1.41 9.49
C ASN A 200 -9.88 -1.74 10.27
N ARG A 201 -9.86 -2.90 10.92
CA ARG A 201 -8.67 -3.46 11.56
C ARG A 201 -8.15 -4.63 10.74
N LEU A 202 -6.89 -4.55 10.34
CA LEU A 202 -6.23 -5.51 9.47
C LEU A 202 -5.16 -6.27 10.24
N ARG A 203 -4.95 -7.54 9.88
CA ARG A 203 -3.85 -8.35 10.40
C ARG A 203 -2.66 -8.25 9.46
N PHE A 204 -1.59 -7.63 9.91
CA PHE A 204 -0.30 -7.67 9.21
C PHE A 204 0.43 -8.92 9.65
N VAL A 205 0.73 -9.80 8.71
CA VAL A 205 1.37 -11.09 8.99
C VAL A 205 2.77 -11.08 8.39
N GLY A 206 3.75 -11.35 9.24
CA GLY A 206 5.15 -11.52 8.87
C GLY A 206 5.51 -13.00 8.73
N PHE A 207 6.18 -13.35 7.61
CA PHE A 207 6.66 -14.71 7.32
C PHE A 207 8.18 -14.71 7.26
N ASP A 208 8.82 -15.76 7.74
CA ASP A 208 10.26 -15.93 7.61
C ASP A 208 10.65 -16.56 6.27
N ASN A 209 11.96 -16.75 6.03
CA ASN A 209 12.48 -17.39 4.82
C ASN A 209 12.14 -18.88 4.70
N THR A 210 11.60 -19.50 5.75
CA THR A 210 11.01 -20.86 5.67
C THR A 210 9.55 -20.82 5.17
N LEU A 211 9.07 -19.62 4.81
CA LEU A 211 7.73 -19.32 4.27
C LEU A 211 6.61 -19.57 5.30
N LYS A 212 6.95 -19.56 6.58
CA LYS A 212 5.98 -19.74 7.68
C LYS A 212 5.65 -18.43 8.37
N PRO A 213 4.39 -18.23 8.81
CA PRO A 213 4.02 -17.06 9.60
C PRO A 213 4.71 -17.14 10.97
N VAL A 214 5.37 -16.07 11.38
CA VAL A 214 6.12 -15.98 12.63
C VAL A 214 5.68 -14.85 13.54
N GLU A 215 4.99 -13.87 13.01
CA GLU A 215 4.51 -12.71 13.76
C GLU A 215 3.27 -12.10 13.12
N SER A 216 2.46 -11.44 13.91
CA SER A 216 1.27 -10.75 13.43
C SER A 216 0.99 -9.53 14.30
N TYR A 217 0.55 -8.45 13.67
CA TYR A 217 0.23 -7.17 14.29
C TYR A 217 -1.11 -6.65 13.80
N VAL A 218 -1.68 -5.70 14.52
CA VAL A 218 -2.97 -5.09 14.15
C VAL A 218 -2.73 -3.68 13.65
N TYR A 219 -3.16 -3.44 12.42
CA TYR A 219 -3.21 -2.12 11.80
C TYR A 219 -4.65 -1.61 11.79
N GLN A 220 -4.86 -0.35 12.13
CA GLN A 220 -6.17 0.28 12.07
C GLN A 220 -6.16 1.38 11.01
N MET A 221 -7.03 1.25 10.02
CA MET A 221 -7.22 2.26 8.98
C MET A 221 -7.91 3.51 9.55
N ASP A 222 -7.76 4.63 8.87
CA ASP A 222 -8.54 5.83 9.15
C ASP A 222 -10.04 5.57 8.98
N LEU A 223 -10.87 6.48 9.45
CA LEU A 223 -12.30 6.42 9.14
C LEU A 223 -12.57 6.79 7.69
N LEU A 224 -13.51 6.10 7.07
CA LEU A 224 -13.98 6.39 5.71
C LEU A 224 -14.57 7.80 5.64
N LYS A 225 -14.15 8.58 4.65
CA LYS A 225 -14.69 9.93 4.37
C LYS A 225 -15.75 9.94 3.25
N ALA A 226 -15.75 8.92 2.39
CA ALA A 226 -16.74 8.76 1.34
C ALA A 226 -18.11 8.38 1.94
N THR A 227 -19.08 9.28 1.88
CA THR A 227 -20.40 9.08 2.47
C THR A 227 -21.51 8.84 1.43
N SER A 228 -21.18 8.87 0.14
CA SER A 228 -22.16 8.61 -0.92
C SER A 228 -22.60 7.16 -0.93
N LYS A 229 -23.84 6.89 -0.59
CA LYS A 229 -24.46 5.56 -0.58
C LYS A 229 -24.83 5.03 -1.96
N THR A 230 -24.75 5.87 -3.01
CA THR A 230 -25.12 5.54 -4.39
C THR A 230 -23.94 5.44 -5.34
N ALA A 231 -22.77 5.85 -4.89
CA ALA A 231 -21.52 5.71 -5.62
C ALA A 231 -20.84 4.39 -5.27
N THR A 232 -20.09 3.83 -6.21
CA THR A 232 -19.11 2.77 -5.89
C THR A 232 -18.01 3.36 -5.04
N SER A 233 -17.63 2.71 -3.96
CA SER A 233 -16.52 3.11 -3.09
C SER A 233 -15.46 2.04 -3.05
N LEU A 234 -14.19 2.46 -3.06
CA LEU A 234 -13.02 1.65 -2.73
C LEU A 234 -12.51 2.10 -1.37
N TYR A 235 -12.10 1.18 -0.52
CA TYR A 235 -11.52 1.52 0.77
C TYR A 235 -10.70 0.35 1.33
N GLY A 236 -9.38 0.46 1.26
CA GLY A 236 -8.50 -0.64 1.63
C GLY A 236 -7.03 -0.26 1.74
N VAL A 237 -6.22 -1.28 1.99
CA VAL A 237 -4.75 -1.25 1.98
C VAL A 237 -4.26 -2.08 0.79
N PRO A 238 -4.07 -1.47 -0.39
CA PRO A 238 -3.64 -2.19 -1.59
C PRO A 238 -2.14 -2.51 -1.58
N SER A 239 -1.32 -1.79 -0.82
CA SER A 239 0.14 -1.98 -0.88
C SER A 239 0.84 -1.77 0.44
N LEU A 240 1.89 -2.57 0.66
CA LEU A 240 2.85 -2.48 1.74
C LEU A 240 4.27 -2.39 1.18
N LEU A 241 5.16 -1.70 1.90
CA LEU A 241 6.59 -1.67 1.60
C LEU A 241 7.41 -1.75 2.88
N ALA A 242 8.08 -2.88 3.10
CA ALA A 242 8.97 -3.07 4.22
C ALA A 242 10.33 -2.39 3.97
N LEU A 243 10.78 -1.61 4.93
CA LEU A 243 12.05 -0.89 4.91
C LEU A 243 13.15 -1.66 5.64
N ASP A 244 14.40 -1.35 5.31
CA ASP A 244 15.59 -1.99 5.87
C ASP A 244 15.71 -1.90 7.39
N ASP A 245 15.17 -0.87 7.99
CA ASP A 245 15.15 -0.65 9.43
C ASP A 245 14.00 -1.36 10.17
N GLY A 246 13.14 -2.07 9.43
CA GLY A 246 12.01 -2.84 9.95
C GLY A 246 10.70 -2.06 10.06
N ARG A 247 10.69 -0.78 9.68
CA ARG A 247 9.44 -0.04 9.48
C ARG A 247 8.74 -0.51 8.20
N ILE A 248 7.45 -0.24 8.12
CA ILE A 248 6.63 -0.58 6.95
C ILE A 248 5.89 0.68 6.50
N ILE A 249 5.98 1.01 5.22
CA ILE A 249 5.12 2.01 4.60
C ILE A 249 3.83 1.32 4.18
N VAL A 250 2.71 1.92 4.53
CA VAL A 250 1.35 1.41 4.26
C VAL A 250 0.64 2.40 3.36
N MET A 251 0.12 1.94 2.24
CA MET A 251 -0.76 2.73 1.40
C MET A 251 -2.21 2.48 1.82
N GLU A 252 -2.90 3.51 2.31
CA GLU A 252 -4.35 3.51 2.43
C GLU A 252 -4.96 4.17 1.20
N ARG A 253 -5.91 3.48 0.57
CA ARG A 253 -6.65 3.96 -0.59
C ARG A 253 -8.12 4.15 -0.23
N GLU A 254 -8.67 5.30 -0.63
CA GLU A 254 -10.08 5.59 -0.54
C GLU A 254 -10.56 6.18 -1.87
N GLY A 255 -11.61 5.62 -2.47
CA GLY A 255 -12.18 6.09 -3.72
C GLY A 255 -13.69 6.23 -3.68
N CYS A 256 -14.22 7.16 -4.47
CA CYS A 256 -15.65 7.36 -4.66
C CYS A 256 -15.93 7.59 -6.15
N PHE A 257 -16.76 6.73 -6.72
CA PHE A 257 -17.06 6.71 -8.15
C PHE A 257 -18.58 6.81 -8.39
N PRO A 258 -19.11 8.02 -8.60
CA PRO A 258 -20.51 8.20 -8.98
C PRO A 258 -20.84 7.48 -10.30
N LYS A 259 -22.07 7.02 -10.47
CA LYS A 259 -22.53 6.30 -11.68
C LYS A 259 -22.21 7.02 -13.00
N LYS A 260 -22.22 8.36 -13.01
CA LYS A 260 -21.86 9.17 -14.18
C LYS A 260 -20.35 9.43 -14.30
N GLN A 261 -19.53 8.84 -13.44
CA GLN A 261 -18.07 8.99 -13.33
C GLN A 261 -17.58 10.43 -13.03
N TYR A 262 -18.26 11.47 -13.52
CA TYR A 262 -17.91 12.85 -13.20
C TYR A 262 -18.07 13.13 -11.70
N GLY A 263 -17.04 13.73 -11.10
CA GLY A 263 -16.94 13.91 -9.66
C GLY A 263 -16.22 12.74 -8.93
N SER A 264 -15.77 11.71 -9.66
CA SER A 264 -14.93 10.65 -9.09
C SER A 264 -13.67 11.19 -8.50
N TRP A 265 -13.21 10.57 -7.43
CA TRP A 265 -11.93 10.87 -6.80
C TRP A 265 -11.34 9.63 -6.14
N VAL A 266 -10.02 9.62 -6.07
CA VAL A 266 -9.24 8.65 -5.28
C VAL A 266 -8.27 9.42 -4.39
N ARG A 267 -8.27 9.10 -3.11
CA ARG A 267 -7.36 9.60 -2.09
C ARG A 267 -6.38 8.50 -1.74
N ILE A 268 -5.11 8.85 -1.74
CA ILE A 268 -4.01 8.01 -1.27
C ILE A 268 -3.39 8.66 -0.05
N LYS A 269 -3.19 7.87 0.99
CA LYS A 269 -2.41 8.24 2.17
C LYS A 269 -1.28 7.22 2.33
N LEU A 270 -0.07 7.72 2.51
CA LEU A 270 1.07 6.90 2.86
C LEU A 270 1.35 7.08 4.35
N TYR A 271 1.28 6.00 5.10
CA TYR A 271 1.63 5.95 6.50
C TYR A 271 2.91 5.16 6.71
N ILE A 272 3.62 5.43 7.79
CA ILE A 272 4.71 4.58 8.27
C ILE A 272 4.34 4.00 9.63
N VAL A 273 4.61 2.71 9.82
CA VAL A 273 4.42 1.99 11.08
C VAL A 273 5.70 1.27 11.46
N ASN A 274 5.87 0.99 12.76
CA ASN A 274 6.96 0.18 13.25
C ASN A 274 6.42 -1.03 14.04
N PRO A 275 6.36 -2.23 13.44
CA PRO A 275 5.90 -3.43 14.12
C PRO A 275 6.69 -3.73 15.41
N ARG A 276 8.01 -3.44 15.44
CA ARG A 276 8.87 -3.69 16.60
C ARG A 276 8.50 -2.88 17.84
N LEU A 277 7.78 -1.76 17.66
CA LEU A 277 7.30 -0.91 18.77
C LEU A 277 5.89 -1.26 19.19
N SER A 278 5.30 -2.33 18.64
CA SER A 278 3.92 -2.73 18.86
C SER A 278 3.86 -4.13 19.47
N LYS A 279 2.74 -4.45 20.12
CA LYS A 279 2.51 -5.80 20.62
C LYS A 279 2.17 -6.73 19.46
N SER A 280 2.86 -7.86 19.37
CA SER A 280 2.43 -8.95 18.50
C SER A 280 1.11 -9.52 19.04
N VAL A 281 0.19 -9.83 18.14
CA VAL A 281 -1.12 -10.39 18.43
C VAL A 281 -1.25 -11.75 17.77
N SER A 282 -1.53 -12.80 18.51
CA SER A 282 -1.73 -14.13 17.93
C SER A 282 -2.85 -14.11 16.87
N LEU A 283 -2.65 -14.84 15.80
CA LEU A 283 -3.64 -15.00 14.73
C LEU A 283 -4.94 -15.65 15.22
N ASP A 284 -4.87 -16.42 16.31
CA ASP A 284 -6.05 -17.05 16.95
C ASP A 284 -6.80 -16.09 17.88
N THR A 285 -6.25 -14.91 18.18
CA THR A 285 -6.92 -13.93 19.05
C THR A 285 -8.05 -13.24 18.28
N PRO A 286 -9.32 -13.35 18.73
CA PRO A 286 -10.42 -12.60 18.12
C PRO A 286 -10.17 -11.09 18.20
N MET A 287 -10.41 -10.36 17.11
CA MET A 287 -10.14 -8.92 17.04
C MET A 287 -10.91 -8.12 18.11
N ALA A 288 -12.10 -8.58 18.50
CA ALA A 288 -12.88 -7.97 19.59
C ALA A 288 -12.18 -7.98 20.95
N ARG A 289 -11.14 -8.82 21.13
CA ARG A 289 -10.32 -8.88 22.36
C ARG A 289 -9.02 -8.08 22.25
N VAL A 290 -8.75 -7.50 21.09
CA VAL A 290 -7.55 -6.70 20.86
C VAL A 290 -7.83 -5.26 21.29
N GLY A 291 -7.17 -4.83 22.36
CA GLY A 291 -7.25 -3.46 22.85
C GLY A 291 -6.53 -2.46 21.92
N ASP A 292 -6.86 -1.18 22.06
CA ASP A 292 -6.24 -0.12 21.26
C ASP A 292 -4.73 0.03 21.53
N ASP A 293 -4.26 -0.44 22.68
CA ASP A 293 -2.83 -0.46 23.04
C ASP A 293 -2.00 -1.46 22.22
N ALA A 294 -2.64 -2.43 21.56
CA ALA A 294 -2.00 -3.38 20.66
C ALA A 294 -2.08 -2.96 19.17
N VAL A 295 -2.81 -1.89 18.86
CA VAL A 295 -2.87 -1.34 17.51
C VAL A 295 -1.56 -0.62 17.19
N MET A 296 -0.96 -0.90 16.03
CA MET A 296 0.24 -0.22 15.59
C MET A 296 0.01 1.29 15.48
N LYS A 297 0.91 2.07 16.08
CA LYS A 297 0.94 3.52 15.88
C LYS A 297 1.41 3.81 14.46
N LYS A 298 0.70 4.69 13.77
CA LYS A 298 1.04 5.11 12.41
C LYS A 298 1.31 6.61 12.36
N GLU A 299 2.22 7.01 11.50
CA GLU A 299 2.55 8.39 11.23
C GLU A 299 2.35 8.69 9.74
N LEU A 300 1.69 9.80 9.42
CA LEU A 300 1.39 10.18 8.04
C LEU A 300 2.65 10.71 7.35
N ILE A 301 3.04 10.07 6.24
CA ILE A 301 4.10 10.55 5.34
C ILE A 301 3.55 11.63 4.41
N CYS A 302 2.50 11.29 3.65
CA CYS A 302 1.82 12.25 2.78
C CYS A 302 0.39 11.80 2.43
N GLU A 303 -0.39 12.76 1.96
CA GLU A 303 -1.73 12.54 1.39
C GLU A 303 -1.85 13.30 0.08
N PHE A 304 -2.48 12.70 -0.92
CA PHE A 304 -2.88 13.38 -2.15
C PHE A 304 -4.18 12.80 -2.71
N VAL A 305 -4.83 13.59 -3.57
CA VAL A 305 -6.13 13.20 -4.17
C VAL A 305 -6.07 13.40 -5.67
N THR A 306 -6.51 12.40 -6.41
CA THR A 306 -6.73 12.48 -7.85
C THR A 306 -8.23 12.59 -8.14
N ARG A 307 -8.63 13.28 -9.23
CA ARG A 307 -10.03 13.64 -9.47
C ARG A 307 -10.40 13.64 -10.94
N LEU A 308 -11.67 13.40 -11.19
CA LEU A 308 -12.30 13.60 -12.50
C LEU A 308 -13.37 14.70 -12.40
N ARG A 309 -12.97 15.94 -12.60
CA ARG A 309 -13.85 17.11 -12.61
C ARG A 309 -13.29 18.20 -13.51
N LEU A 310 -14.12 19.20 -13.83
CA LEU A 310 -13.66 20.38 -14.57
C LEU A 310 -12.42 21.01 -13.90
N GLY A 311 -11.37 21.22 -14.68
CA GLY A 311 -10.07 21.73 -14.17
C GLY A 311 -9.17 20.69 -13.49
N SER A 312 -9.60 19.42 -13.37
CA SER A 312 -8.79 18.34 -12.77
C SER A 312 -9.20 16.99 -13.37
N MET A 313 -8.57 16.59 -14.47
CA MET A 313 -8.81 15.30 -15.15
C MET A 313 -7.60 14.38 -14.96
N ASN A 314 -7.27 14.10 -13.70
CA ASN A 314 -6.10 13.34 -13.31
C ASN A 314 -6.44 12.12 -12.44
N LEU A 315 -7.67 11.62 -12.53
CA LEU A 315 -8.11 10.46 -11.77
C LEU A 315 -7.18 9.27 -12.01
N SER A 316 -6.69 8.68 -10.92
CA SER A 316 -5.82 7.50 -10.91
C SER A 316 -6.06 6.69 -9.67
N ASN A 317 -6.11 5.37 -9.84
CA ASN A 317 -6.27 4.38 -8.80
C ASN A 317 -4.90 3.74 -8.53
N TYR A 318 -4.14 4.27 -7.56
CA TYR A 318 -2.83 3.71 -7.20
C TYR A 318 -3.02 2.48 -6.32
N GLU A 319 -2.35 1.39 -6.69
CA GLU A 319 -2.44 0.10 -6.03
C GLU A 319 -1.07 -0.46 -5.65
N GLY A 320 -0.06 -0.34 -6.51
CA GLY A 320 1.28 -0.83 -6.25
C GLY A 320 2.25 0.24 -5.76
N MET A 321 3.19 -0.17 -4.90
CA MET A 321 4.24 0.70 -4.35
C MET A 321 5.54 -0.08 -4.16
N CYS A 322 6.67 0.49 -4.59
CA CYS A 322 8.01 -0.03 -4.28
C CYS A 322 9.04 1.09 -4.12
N LEU A 323 10.26 0.73 -3.69
CA LEU A 323 11.39 1.66 -3.71
C LEU A 323 11.80 1.94 -5.16
N GLY A 324 12.02 3.22 -5.44
CA GLY A 324 12.72 3.68 -6.65
C GLY A 324 14.21 3.95 -6.36
N PRO A 325 14.95 4.53 -7.33
CA PRO A 325 16.35 4.87 -7.11
C PRO A 325 16.49 5.99 -6.07
N LYS A 326 17.62 6.00 -5.36
CA LYS A 326 18.01 7.17 -4.56
C LYS A 326 18.38 8.32 -5.50
N LEU A 327 17.97 9.52 -5.14
CA LEU A 327 18.38 10.74 -5.82
C LEU A 327 19.85 11.05 -5.53
N ASN A 328 20.45 11.94 -6.32
CA ASN A 328 21.84 12.37 -6.15
C ASN A 328 22.09 13.06 -4.79
N ASP A 329 21.07 13.63 -4.18
CA ASP A 329 21.10 14.22 -2.84
C ASP A 329 20.89 13.20 -1.70
N GLY A 330 20.79 11.90 -2.03
CA GLY A 330 20.65 10.78 -1.09
C GLY A 330 19.22 10.46 -0.67
N ARG A 331 18.23 11.29 -1.02
CA ARG A 331 16.82 11.01 -0.69
C ARG A 331 16.29 9.79 -1.42
N GLN A 332 15.52 8.98 -0.71
CA GLN A 332 14.87 7.80 -1.26
C GLN A 332 13.63 8.19 -2.05
N THR A 333 13.38 7.53 -3.18
CA THR A 333 12.12 7.67 -3.92
C THR A 333 11.23 6.45 -3.73
N LEU A 334 9.91 6.67 -3.79
CA LEU A 334 8.90 5.63 -3.97
C LEU A 334 8.35 5.74 -5.38
N ILE A 335 8.07 4.60 -5.99
CA ILE A 335 7.31 4.47 -7.23
C ILE A 335 5.93 3.98 -6.85
N LEU A 336 4.91 4.70 -7.29
CA LEU A 336 3.51 4.29 -7.21
C LEU A 336 3.02 3.98 -8.62
N ILE A 337 2.41 2.80 -8.82
CA ILE A 337 1.76 2.42 -10.07
C ILE A 337 0.24 2.43 -9.90
N ALA A 338 -0.47 2.88 -10.94
CA ALA A 338 -1.92 2.99 -10.93
C ALA A 338 -2.54 1.98 -11.87
N ASP A 339 -3.61 1.34 -11.41
CA ASP A 339 -4.51 0.54 -12.23
C ASP A 339 -5.45 1.45 -13.04
N SER A 340 -5.50 1.24 -14.35
CA SER A 340 -6.43 1.94 -15.24
C SER A 340 -7.71 1.17 -15.53
N GLN A 341 -7.90 -0.01 -14.95
CA GLN A 341 -8.98 -0.92 -15.30
C GLN A 341 -9.02 -1.18 -16.81
N ASN A 342 -7.85 -1.51 -17.38
CA ASN A 342 -7.64 -1.66 -18.81
C ASN A 342 -8.11 -0.45 -19.64
N GLY A 343 -7.86 0.75 -19.13
CA GLY A 343 -8.27 2.00 -19.75
C GLY A 343 -9.77 2.26 -19.67
N MET A 344 -10.46 1.76 -18.62
CA MET A 344 -11.89 1.97 -18.43
C MET A 344 -12.26 3.44 -18.54
N GLY A 345 -13.36 3.71 -19.18
CA GLY A 345 -13.84 5.09 -19.37
C GLY A 345 -14.96 5.21 -20.36
N ASN A 346 -15.15 6.41 -20.88
CA ASN A 346 -16.13 6.73 -21.90
C ASN A 346 -15.48 7.64 -22.97
N TRP A 347 -16.27 8.08 -23.96
CA TRP A 347 -15.77 8.90 -25.07
C TRP A 347 -15.10 10.23 -24.63
N MET A 348 -15.37 10.73 -23.42
CA MET A 348 -14.76 11.97 -22.90
C MET A 348 -13.52 11.74 -22.06
N TYR A 349 -13.42 10.59 -21.36
CA TYR A 349 -12.34 10.31 -20.43
C TYR A 349 -12.11 8.82 -20.29
N HIS A 350 -10.84 8.42 -20.38
CA HIS A 350 -10.35 7.09 -20.04
C HIS A 350 -9.36 7.21 -18.89
N ILE A 351 -9.48 6.35 -17.90
CA ILE A 351 -8.48 6.17 -16.84
C ILE A 351 -7.18 5.72 -17.50
N LYS A 352 -6.06 6.18 -17.01
CA LYS A 352 -4.73 5.90 -17.57
C LYS A 352 -3.86 5.26 -16.52
N ASP A 353 -3.00 4.33 -16.96
CA ASP A 353 -1.93 3.83 -16.14
C ASP A 353 -0.89 4.92 -15.92
N HIS A 354 -0.70 5.27 -14.68
CA HIS A 354 0.23 6.31 -14.27
C HIS A 354 1.31 5.74 -13.36
N ILE A 355 2.51 6.22 -13.56
CA ILE A 355 3.57 6.17 -12.53
C ILE A 355 3.58 7.54 -11.82
N ARG A 356 3.73 7.49 -10.51
CA ARG A 356 3.97 8.67 -9.68
C ARG A 356 5.17 8.42 -8.78
N ILE A 357 6.07 9.37 -8.74
CA ILE A 357 7.22 9.33 -7.83
C ILE A 357 6.89 10.17 -6.59
N VAL A 358 7.19 9.62 -5.43
CA VAL A 358 7.18 10.33 -4.16
C VAL A 358 8.61 10.36 -3.63
N ILE A 359 9.15 11.54 -3.39
CA ILE A 359 10.49 11.72 -2.82
C ILE A 359 10.31 11.82 -1.32
N LEU A 360 10.90 10.86 -0.61
CA LEU A 360 10.81 10.77 0.84
C LEU A 360 11.80 11.74 1.53
N PRO A 361 11.50 12.16 2.75
CA PRO A 361 12.47 12.88 3.56
C PRO A 361 13.65 11.96 3.93
N SER A 362 14.79 12.57 4.27
CA SER A 362 16.03 11.84 4.56
C SER A 362 15.96 10.89 5.76
N GLU A 363 14.99 11.07 6.64
CA GLU A 363 14.75 10.24 7.82
C GLU A 363 14.05 8.91 7.50
N ILE A 364 13.55 8.78 6.26
CA ILE A 364 12.93 7.56 5.73
C ILE A 364 13.82 7.04 4.60
N GLN A 365 14.70 6.08 4.91
CA GLN A 365 15.64 5.50 3.95
C GLN A 365 15.48 3.98 3.87
#